data_05d8570733dbdeb8cfb077c12f2771f6
#
_entry.id   05d8570733dbdeb8cfb077c12f2771f6
#
_cell.length_a   1.000
_cell.length_b   1.000
_cell.length_c   1.000
_cell.angle_alpha   90.00
_cell.angle_beta   90.00
_cell.angle_gamma   90.00
#
_symmetry.space_group_name_H-M   'P 1'
#
loop_
_entity.id
_entity.type
_entity.pdbx_description
1 polymer ?
#
loop_
_entity_poly.entity_id
_entity_poly.type
_entity_poly.pdbx_seq_one_letter_code
_entity_poly.pdbx_strand_id
1 'polypeptide(L)'
;VFRGYPVMGMVRLPTRRSHGKANLHQGAVGAGLDLATGRTTYGVTGNSTVTEHPDTGAAIGGLQIPQWEYLLQFAARCYELTGLGYLGVDIVLDRDKGPMLLELNARPGLNIQIANRCGLRPRLGLVEAEPAGAAVDERVAFAMNSLATAAPALN
;
A
#
# COMPACT_ATOMS: atom_id res chain seq x y z
N VAL A 1 3.89 7.07 -1.71
CA VAL A 1 5.24 7.32 -2.30
C VAL A 1 5.80 8.60 -1.73
N PHE A 2 7.09 8.59 -1.37
CA PHE A 2 7.82 9.76 -0.88
C PHE A 2 9.15 9.87 -1.63
N ARG A 3 9.40 11.01 -2.28
CA ARG A 3 10.58 11.24 -3.14
C ARG A 3 10.81 10.13 -4.17
N GLY A 4 9.74 9.52 -4.66
CA GLY A 4 9.80 8.39 -5.57
C GLY A 4 10.00 7.01 -4.92
N TYR A 5 10.18 6.94 -3.60
CA TYR A 5 10.27 5.67 -2.87
C TYR A 5 8.88 5.21 -2.44
N PRO A 6 8.45 3.98 -2.75
CA PRO A 6 7.26 3.39 -2.14
C PRO A 6 7.49 3.19 -0.64
N VAL A 7 6.77 3.93 0.19
CA VAL A 7 7.02 3.92 1.65
C VAL A 7 6.00 3.11 2.44
N MET A 8 4.82 2.88 1.87
CA MET A 8 3.75 2.12 2.51
C MET A 8 2.71 1.72 1.47
N GLY A 9 2.15 0.51 1.62
CA GLY A 9 1.11 -0.02 0.75
C GLY A 9 -0.13 -0.45 1.54
N MET A 10 -1.29 -0.40 0.89
CA MET A 10 -2.56 -0.89 1.42
C MET A 10 -3.43 -1.36 0.26
N VAL A 11 -4.07 -2.52 0.42
CA VAL A 11 -5.16 -2.93 -0.46
C VAL A 11 -6.50 -2.60 0.20
N ARG A 12 -7.46 -2.19 -0.62
CA ARG A 12 -8.83 -1.92 -0.17
C ARG A 12 -9.74 -2.99 -0.73
N LEU A 13 -10.42 -3.71 0.16
CA LEU A 13 -11.34 -4.79 -0.17
C LEU A 13 -12.78 -4.29 0.01
N PRO A 14 -13.59 -4.24 -1.06
CA PRO A 14 -14.98 -3.82 -0.96
C PRO A 14 -15.81 -4.79 -0.11
N THR A 15 -16.84 -4.28 0.57
CA THR A 15 -17.78 -5.06 1.34
C THR A 15 -19.21 -4.73 0.93
N ARG A 16 -20.19 -5.52 1.39
CA ARG A 16 -21.62 -5.17 1.25
C ARG A 16 -21.93 -3.84 1.92
N ARG A 17 -21.32 -3.59 3.10
CA ARG A 17 -21.47 -2.33 3.83
C ARG A 17 -20.98 -1.14 3.04
N SER A 18 -19.92 -1.29 2.26
CA SER A 18 -19.40 -0.25 1.38
C SER A 18 -20.10 -0.18 0.02
N HIS A 19 -21.18 -0.94 -0.18
CA HIS A 19 -21.90 -1.06 -1.45
C HIS A 19 -20.98 -1.42 -2.63
N GLY A 20 -20.03 -2.33 -2.40
CA GLY A 20 -19.06 -2.75 -3.40
C GLY A 20 -17.97 -1.73 -3.73
N LYS A 21 -17.88 -0.63 -2.99
CA LYS A 21 -16.83 0.39 -3.18
C LYS A 21 -15.63 0.12 -2.30
N ALA A 22 -14.43 0.30 -2.83
CA ALA A 22 -13.17 0.20 -2.08
C ALA A 22 -12.90 1.46 -1.22
N ASN A 23 -13.91 1.88 -0.43
CA ASN A 23 -13.87 3.10 0.37
C ASN A 23 -13.96 2.78 1.86
N LEU A 24 -12.87 3.03 2.60
CA LEU A 24 -12.77 2.75 4.04
C LEU A 24 -13.82 3.52 4.87
N HIS A 25 -14.12 4.76 4.52
CA HIS A 25 -15.13 5.56 5.21
C HIS A 25 -16.56 5.02 5.03
N GLN A 26 -16.77 4.22 3.99
CA GLN A 26 -18.06 3.56 3.72
C GLN A 26 -18.11 2.12 4.22
N GLY A 27 -17.05 1.65 4.88
CA GLY A 27 -17.03 0.33 5.50
C GLY A 27 -16.30 -0.76 4.71
N ALA A 28 -15.50 -0.40 3.72
CA ALA A 28 -14.53 -1.32 3.11
C ALA A 28 -13.46 -1.74 4.13
N VAL A 29 -12.80 -2.84 3.88
CA VAL A 29 -11.63 -3.28 4.64
C VAL A 29 -10.37 -2.72 3.99
N GLY A 30 -9.49 -2.13 4.80
CA GLY A 30 -8.13 -1.80 4.39
C GLY A 30 -7.16 -2.82 4.95
N ALA A 31 -6.37 -3.46 4.11
CA ALA A 31 -5.33 -4.38 4.56
C ALA A 31 -3.94 -3.84 4.26
N GLY A 32 -3.08 -3.81 5.27
CA GLY A 32 -1.69 -3.40 5.12
C GLY A 32 -0.92 -4.37 4.22
N LEU A 33 0.12 -3.87 3.59
CA LEU A 33 0.97 -4.65 2.68
C LEU A 33 2.41 -4.65 3.19
N ASP A 34 2.99 -5.83 3.28
CA ASP A 34 4.43 -5.96 3.44
C ASP A 34 5.12 -5.60 2.12
N LEU A 35 5.97 -4.58 2.16
CA LEU A 35 6.63 -4.08 0.95
C LEU A 35 7.63 -5.07 0.37
N ALA A 36 8.23 -5.94 1.18
CA ALA A 36 9.18 -6.94 0.68
C ALA A 36 8.49 -7.99 -0.18
N THR A 37 7.31 -8.44 0.22
CA THR A 37 6.67 -9.61 -0.36
C THR A 37 5.41 -9.31 -1.16
N GLY A 38 4.77 -8.16 -0.92
CA GLY A 38 3.46 -7.83 -1.48
C GLY A 38 2.33 -8.65 -0.86
N ARG A 39 2.57 -9.24 0.31
CA ARG A 39 1.52 -9.96 1.04
C ARG A 39 0.76 -9.02 1.97
N THR A 40 -0.54 -9.25 2.05
CA THR A 40 -1.36 -8.57 3.05
C THR A 40 -1.00 -9.05 4.45
N THR A 41 -1.09 -8.15 5.44
CA THR A 41 -0.81 -8.46 6.84
C THR A 41 -2.10 -8.79 7.59
N TYR A 42 -2.87 -7.81 7.93
CA TYR A 42 -4.20 -7.92 8.55
C TYR A 42 -5.07 -6.78 8.03
N GLY A 43 -6.37 -6.89 8.27
CA GLY A 43 -7.34 -5.88 7.87
C GLY A 43 -7.73 -4.93 8.98
N VAL A 44 -8.23 -3.78 8.58
CA VAL A 44 -8.94 -2.83 9.44
C VAL A 44 -10.24 -2.39 8.77
N THR A 45 -11.30 -2.23 9.55
CA THR A 45 -12.54 -1.60 9.13
C THR A 45 -12.98 -0.62 10.20
N GLY A 46 -13.15 0.65 9.83
CA GLY A 46 -13.25 1.73 10.81
C GLY A 46 -12.01 1.75 11.70
N ASN A 47 -12.19 1.60 13.02
CA ASN A 47 -11.11 1.56 14.00
C ASN A 47 -10.82 0.13 14.53
N SER A 48 -11.44 -0.89 13.95
CA SER A 48 -11.33 -2.26 14.43
C SER A 48 -10.45 -3.10 13.51
N THR A 49 -9.58 -3.92 14.10
CA THR A 49 -8.82 -4.93 13.35
C THR A 49 -9.74 -6.11 13.01
N VAL A 50 -9.57 -6.62 11.80
CA VAL A 50 -10.26 -7.81 11.29
C VAL A 50 -9.25 -8.76 10.65
N THR A 51 -9.42 -10.05 10.88
CA THR A 51 -8.58 -11.11 10.29
C THR A 51 -9.25 -11.79 9.11
N GLU A 52 -10.57 -11.68 9.03
CA GLU A 52 -11.39 -12.26 7.98
C GLU A 52 -12.25 -11.19 7.31
N HIS A 53 -12.54 -11.40 6.04
CA HIS A 53 -13.42 -10.53 5.28
C HIS A 53 -14.87 -10.68 5.78
N PRO A 54 -15.56 -9.58 6.16
CA PRO A 54 -16.83 -9.67 6.89
C PRO A 54 -17.97 -10.32 6.10
N ASP A 55 -17.91 -10.31 4.77
CA ASP A 55 -18.98 -10.89 3.95
C ASP A 55 -18.70 -12.33 3.50
N THR A 56 -17.43 -12.74 3.46
CA THR A 56 -17.03 -14.04 2.87
C THR A 56 -16.37 -14.98 3.85
N GLY A 57 -15.90 -14.49 5.02
CA GLY A 57 -15.10 -15.26 5.96
C GLY A 57 -13.69 -15.61 5.46
N ALA A 58 -13.31 -15.11 4.27
CA ALA A 58 -11.96 -15.37 3.75
C ALA A 58 -10.90 -14.65 4.58
N ALA A 59 -9.78 -15.33 4.86
CA ALA A 59 -8.65 -14.73 5.54
C ALA A 59 -8.12 -13.52 4.77
N ILE A 60 -7.85 -12.42 5.47
CA ILE A 60 -7.31 -11.19 4.89
C ILE A 60 -5.79 -11.23 4.83
N GLY A 61 -5.15 -11.75 5.88
CA GLY A 61 -3.69 -11.86 5.95
C GLY A 61 -3.14 -12.92 4.99
N GLY A 62 -1.96 -12.66 4.43
CA GLY A 62 -1.24 -13.59 3.57
C GLY A 62 -1.68 -13.62 2.11
N LEU A 63 -2.65 -12.80 1.70
CA LEU A 63 -3.05 -12.67 0.30
C LEU A 63 -1.89 -12.08 -0.51
N GLN A 64 -1.51 -12.77 -1.58
CA GLN A 64 -0.46 -12.29 -2.48
C GLN A 64 -1.03 -11.30 -3.49
N ILE A 65 -0.49 -10.09 -3.52
CA ILE A 65 -0.79 -9.14 -4.58
C ILE A 65 0.01 -9.53 -5.84
N PRO A 66 -0.65 -9.75 -6.98
CA PRO A 66 0.05 -10.13 -8.21
C PRO A 66 0.91 -8.98 -8.73
N GLN A 67 1.98 -9.32 -9.46
CA GLN A 67 2.89 -8.36 -10.12
C GLN A 67 3.45 -7.30 -9.15
N TRP A 68 3.76 -7.70 -7.91
CA TRP A 68 4.06 -6.75 -6.83
C TRP A 68 5.19 -5.79 -7.14
N GLU A 69 6.33 -6.30 -7.61
CA GLU A 69 7.47 -5.46 -7.96
C GLU A 69 7.14 -4.45 -9.07
N TYR A 70 6.39 -4.89 -10.09
CA TYR A 70 5.89 -4.01 -11.14
C TYR A 70 5.02 -2.89 -10.57
N LEU A 71 4.14 -3.20 -9.60
CA LEU A 71 3.30 -2.20 -8.93
C LEU A 71 4.13 -1.18 -8.15
N LEU A 72 5.20 -1.62 -7.48
CA LEU A 72 6.11 -0.71 -6.80
C LEU A 72 6.87 0.19 -7.78
N GLN A 73 7.37 -0.36 -8.88
CA GLN A 73 8.01 0.42 -9.95
C GLN A 73 7.03 1.41 -10.59
N PHE A 74 5.81 0.96 -10.85
CA PHE A 74 4.75 1.80 -11.39
C PHE A 74 4.46 2.99 -10.46
N ALA A 75 4.29 2.74 -9.16
CA ALA A 75 4.07 3.78 -8.17
C ALA A 75 5.27 4.73 -8.04
N ALA A 76 6.50 4.20 -8.05
CA ALA A 76 7.72 4.99 -7.97
C ALA A 76 7.85 5.96 -9.17
N ARG A 77 7.52 5.50 -10.38
CA ARG A 77 7.56 6.33 -11.61
C ARG A 77 6.54 7.47 -11.62
N CYS A 78 5.47 7.39 -10.84
CA CYS A 78 4.52 8.50 -10.72
C CYS A 78 5.16 9.77 -10.11
N TYR A 79 6.28 9.63 -9.40
CA TYR A 79 7.07 10.77 -8.93
C TYR A 79 7.69 11.55 -10.10
N GLU A 80 8.26 10.88 -11.10
CA GLU A 80 8.84 11.54 -12.28
C GLU A 80 7.78 12.29 -13.09
N LEU A 81 6.55 11.79 -13.12
CA LEU A 81 5.45 12.41 -13.85
C LEU A 81 4.95 13.70 -13.16
N THR A 82 5.03 13.77 -11.84
CA THR A 82 4.37 14.82 -11.07
C THR A 82 5.33 15.77 -10.38
N GLY A 83 6.54 15.32 -10.05
CA GLY A 83 7.48 16.05 -9.21
C GLY A 83 7.03 16.23 -7.75
N LEU A 84 5.92 15.58 -7.35
CA LEU A 84 5.39 15.70 -5.99
C LEU A 84 6.23 14.88 -5.02
N GLY A 85 6.86 15.54 -4.06
CA GLY A 85 7.70 14.90 -3.05
C GLY A 85 6.96 13.93 -2.13
N TYR A 86 5.64 14.09 -1.97
CA TYR A 86 4.77 13.16 -1.25
C TYR A 86 3.49 12.96 -2.05
N LEU A 87 3.12 11.70 -2.30
CA LEU A 87 2.05 11.39 -3.23
C LEU A 87 1.38 10.05 -2.90
N GLY A 88 0.06 10.02 -2.99
CA GLY A 88 -0.74 8.80 -3.02
C GLY A 88 -0.91 8.33 -4.46
N VAL A 89 -0.70 7.04 -4.68
CA VAL A 89 -0.90 6.40 -6.00
C VAL A 89 -1.97 5.33 -5.82
N ASP A 90 -3.15 5.58 -6.35
CA ASP A 90 -4.26 4.63 -6.32
C ASP A 90 -4.25 3.81 -7.61
N ILE A 91 -4.01 2.49 -7.45
CA ILE A 91 -3.93 1.53 -8.55
C ILE A 91 -5.09 0.54 -8.42
N VAL A 92 -5.78 0.27 -9.51
CA VAL A 92 -6.76 -0.79 -9.61
C VAL A 92 -6.17 -1.96 -10.40
N LEU A 93 -6.42 -3.18 -9.91
CA LEU A 93 -6.05 -4.42 -10.61
C LEU A 93 -7.25 -4.89 -11.42
N ASP A 94 -7.27 -4.54 -12.69
CA ASP A 94 -8.29 -5.01 -13.63
C ASP A 94 -7.96 -6.43 -14.10
N ARG A 95 -8.98 -7.28 -14.22
CA ARG A 95 -8.79 -8.69 -14.61
C ARG A 95 -8.17 -8.84 -15.99
N ASP A 96 -8.58 -8.00 -16.93
CA ASP A 96 -8.26 -8.16 -18.35
C ASP A 96 -7.12 -7.20 -18.77
N LYS A 97 -7.06 -6.02 -18.16
CA LYS A 97 -6.11 -4.96 -18.50
C LYS A 97 -4.89 -4.92 -17.57
N GLY A 98 -4.94 -5.65 -16.45
CA GLY A 98 -3.90 -5.61 -15.43
C GLY A 98 -3.93 -4.34 -14.59
N PRO A 99 -2.78 -3.92 -14.04
CA PRO A 99 -2.69 -2.73 -13.20
C PRO A 99 -2.93 -1.44 -13.97
N MET A 100 -3.86 -0.61 -13.47
CA MET A 100 -4.18 0.69 -14.06
C MET A 100 -4.12 1.78 -13.00
N LEU A 101 -3.57 2.94 -13.35
CA LEU A 101 -3.64 4.13 -12.52
C LEU A 101 -5.07 4.65 -12.46
N LEU A 102 -5.57 4.78 -11.25
CA LEU A 102 -6.89 5.37 -11.00
C LEU A 102 -6.77 6.85 -10.65
N GLU A 103 -5.89 7.17 -9.71
CA GLU A 103 -5.75 8.54 -9.18
C GLU A 103 -4.34 8.78 -8.64
N LEU A 104 -3.86 10.03 -8.80
CA LEU A 104 -2.70 10.57 -8.11
C LEU A 104 -3.16 11.65 -7.13
N ASN A 105 -2.77 11.53 -5.87
CA ASN A 105 -3.25 12.38 -4.80
C ASN A 105 -2.08 13.10 -4.12
N ALA A 106 -2.04 14.44 -4.23
CA ALA A 106 -1.00 15.27 -3.62
C ALA A 106 -1.12 15.36 -2.08
N ARG A 107 -2.25 14.98 -1.50
CA ARG A 107 -2.51 14.97 -0.05
C ARG A 107 -3.20 13.67 0.34
N PRO A 108 -2.49 12.52 0.25
CA PRO A 108 -3.09 11.24 0.56
C PRO A 108 -3.50 11.14 2.02
N GLY A 109 -4.62 10.48 2.26
CA GLY A 109 -5.11 10.23 3.61
C GLY A 109 -4.17 9.32 4.41
N LEU A 110 -4.18 9.47 5.74
CA LEU A 110 -3.27 8.75 6.64
C LEU A 110 -3.80 7.40 7.13
N ASN A 111 -4.97 6.95 6.66
CA ASN A 111 -5.56 5.66 7.05
C ASN A 111 -4.67 4.46 6.68
N ILE A 112 -3.78 4.62 5.73
CA ILE A 112 -2.76 3.63 5.38
C ILE A 112 -1.86 3.27 6.57
N GLN A 113 -1.60 4.21 7.50
CA GLN A 113 -0.83 3.97 8.72
C GLN A 113 -1.59 3.04 9.69
N ILE A 114 -2.91 3.18 9.77
CA ILE A 114 -3.77 2.32 10.60
C ILE A 114 -3.76 0.90 10.03
N ALA A 115 -3.93 0.75 8.71
CA ALA A 115 -3.89 -0.55 8.04
C ALA A 115 -2.54 -1.27 8.19
N ASN A 116 -1.45 -0.52 8.29
CA ASN A 116 -0.11 -1.08 8.48
C ASN A 116 0.35 -1.13 9.95
N ARG A 117 -0.44 -0.64 10.91
CA ARG A 117 -0.07 -0.47 12.33
C ARG A 117 1.31 0.16 12.52
N CYS A 118 1.68 1.04 11.64
CA CYS A 118 3.01 1.63 11.58
C CYS A 118 2.90 3.10 11.22
N GLY A 119 3.62 3.94 11.94
CA GLY A 119 3.75 5.35 11.60
C GLY A 119 4.57 5.56 10.33
N LEU A 120 4.20 6.56 9.56
CA LEU A 120 4.91 6.90 8.31
C LEU A 120 6.25 7.59 8.58
N ARG A 121 6.32 8.42 9.63
CA ARG A 121 7.48 9.25 9.93
C ARG A 121 8.83 8.52 10.00
N PRO A 122 8.96 7.35 10.66
CA PRO A 122 10.22 6.61 10.66
C PRO A 122 10.68 6.22 9.26
N ARG A 123 9.73 5.81 8.41
CA ARG A 123 10.02 5.41 7.02
C ARG A 123 10.44 6.60 6.16
N LEU A 124 9.83 7.77 6.36
CA LEU A 124 10.24 8.99 5.67
C LEU A 124 11.67 9.39 6.06
N GLY A 125 12.02 9.30 7.35
CA GLY A 125 13.37 9.57 7.84
C GLY A 125 14.44 8.66 7.20
N LEU A 126 14.13 7.38 6.97
CA LEU A 126 15.03 6.48 6.25
C LEU A 126 15.24 6.92 4.80
N VAL A 127 14.17 7.31 4.11
CA VAL A 127 14.27 7.81 2.73
C VAL A 127 14.99 9.16 2.66
N GLU A 128 14.84 10.03 3.66
CA GLU A 128 15.53 11.32 3.71
C GLU A 128 17.06 11.17 3.83
N ALA A 129 17.55 10.04 4.36
CA ALA A 129 18.96 9.71 4.45
C ALA A 129 19.54 9.15 3.13
N GLU A 130 18.69 8.76 2.18
CA GLU A 130 19.13 8.25 0.90
C GLU A 130 19.62 9.37 -0.03
N PRO A 131 20.61 9.10 -0.89
CA PRO A 131 21.10 10.08 -1.85
C PRO A 131 20.01 10.49 -2.84
N ALA A 132 20.03 11.75 -3.26
CA ALA A 132 19.15 12.24 -4.30
C ALA A 132 19.50 11.61 -5.67
N GLY A 133 18.48 11.39 -6.50
CA GLY A 133 18.67 10.95 -7.88
C GLY A 133 18.80 9.45 -8.09
N ALA A 134 18.49 8.63 -7.07
CA ALA A 134 18.44 7.18 -7.21
C ALA A 134 17.46 6.75 -8.31
N ALA A 135 17.84 5.74 -9.10
CA ALA A 135 17.00 5.18 -10.14
C ALA A 135 15.74 4.49 -9.55
N VAL A 136 14.70 4.29 -10.37
CA VAL A 136 13.46 3.65 -9.95
C VAL A 136 13.71 2.30 -9.29
N ASP A 137 14.54 1.46 -9.91
CA ASP A 137 14.83 0.11 -9.41
C ASP A 137 15.59 0.14 -8.06
N GLU A 138 16.49 1.09 -7.88
CA GLU A 138 17.19 1.30 -6.61
C GLU A 138 16.22 1.72 -5.49
N ARG A 139 15.30 2.64 -5.79
CA ARG A 139 14.26 3.08 -4.86
C ARG A 139 13.30 1.95 -4.47
N VAL A 140 12.94 1.11 -5.43
CA VAL A 140 12.09 -0.07 -5.19
C VAL A 140 12.86 -1.11 -4.36
N ALA A 141 14.09 -1.42 -4.71
CA ALA A 141 14.93 -2.33 -3.94
C ALA A 141 15.12 -1.86 -2.50
N PHE A 142 15.37 -0.56 -2.28
CA PHE A 142 15.43 0.03 -0.95
C PHE A 142 14.11 -0.16 -0.19
N ALA A 143 12.96 0.11 -0.83
CA ALA A 143 11.66 -0.05 -0.20
C ALA A 143 11.41 -1.50 0.24
N MET A 144 11.73 -2.47 -0.61
CA MET A 144 11.56 -3.89 -0.30
C MET A 144 12.50 -4.39 0.80
N ASN A 145 13.73 -3.88 0.86
CA ASN A 145 14.74 -4.35 1.82
C ASN A 145 14.68 -3.62 3.17
N SER A 146 14.46 -2.29 3.15
CA SER A 146 14.62 -1.44 4.33
C SER A 146 13.29 -1.01 4.95
N LEU A 147 12.19 -1.05 4.18
CA LEU A 147 10.86 -0.64 4.64
C LEU A 147 9.89 -1.81 4.76
N ALA A 148 10.38 -3.04 4.68
CA ALA A 148 9.59 -4.24 4.92
C ALA A 148 8.87 -4.16 6.29
N THR A 149 7.64 -4.62 6.34
CA THR A 149 6.92 -4.80 7.61
C THR A 149 7.19 -6.23 8.05
N ALA A 150 7.79 -6.43 9.21
CA ALA A 150 7.91 -7.77 9.77
C ALA A 150 6.50 -8.40 9.80
N ALA A 151 6.35 -9.54 9.13
CA ALA A 151 5.11 -10.28 9.17
C ALA A 151 4.76 -10.54 10.65
N PRO A 152 3.52 -10.31 11.11
CA PRO A 152 3.13 -10.73 12.44
C PRO A 152 3.36 -12.24 12.53
N ALA A 153 4.09 -12.67 13.57
CA ALA A 153 4.20 -14.09 13.87
C ALA A 153 2.78 -14.64 14.00
N LEU A 154 2.43 -15.59 13.14
CA LEU A 154 1.19 -16.35 13.28
C LEU A 154 1.34 -17.20 14.54
N ASN A 155 0.78 -16.74 15.65
CA ASN A 155 0.56 -17.54 16.86
C ASN A 155 -0.73 -18.33 16.73
#